data_3c6c641b996ef216f38f93bde446549a
#
_entry.id   3c6c641b996ef216f38f93bde446549a
#
_cell.length_a   1.000
_cell.length_b   1.000
_cell.length_c   1.000
_cell.angle_alpha   90.00
_cell.angle_beta   90.00
_cell.angle_gamma   90.00
#
_symmetry.space_group_name_H-M   'P 1'
#
loop_
_entity.id
_entity.type
_entity.pdbx_description
1 polymer ?
#
loop_
_entity_poly.entity_id
_entity_poly.type
_entity_poly.pdbx_seq_one_letter_code
_entity_poly.pdbx_strand_id
1 'polypeptide(L)'
;MRKIIRFDNAPSFISSAAVGGYEERRGPLGDRFDFCDDTDRFGQKTWELAEGEMGRISLNIALKKASLTPLDLDALLAGDLENQCVASSGGLYTFGIPYIGLYSACSTCAEALLLLSSLIDSSSVSFGATVTTSHNAAAERQFRTPVEYGGQRTPTAQWTATASGAFILGKGGRVKIKDAMIGKIVDGLTKDASNMGAAMARSAFDSVYTYFSLNPEGKADLIVTGDLGEVGSSILEELIDKELPSLSGRHIDCGCLLYDKEKKDTHAGASGCGCSASVLASHFLPMLERGEVKNILFMSTGALMSPSSVMQGENILGISPVIHISSE
;
A
#
# COMPACT_ATOMS: atom_id res chain seq x y z
N MET A 1 0.19 -9.34 23.64
CA MET A 1 -0.73 -10.16 22.80
C MET A 1 -1.40 -9.22 21.81
N ARG A 2 -1.40 -9.52 20.48
CA ARG A 2 -2.10 -8.69 19.48
C ARG A 2 -3.61 -8.73 19.72
N LYS A 3 -4.30 -7.67 19.30
CA LYS A 3 -5.75 -7.55 19.39
C LYS A 3 -6.30 -7.07 18.05
N ILE A 4 -7.52 -7.44 17.75
CA ILE A 4 -8.30 -6.81 16.69
C ILE A 4 -8.89 -5.52 17.26
N ILE A 5 -8.64 -4.41 16.59
CA ILE A 5 -9.22 -3.10 16.87
C ILE A 5 -10.53 -3.05 16.10
N ARG A 6 -11.65 -3.13 16.79
CA ARG A 6 -12.98 -3.00 16.20
C ARG A 6 -13.42 -1.55 16.27
N PHE A 7 -14.01 -1.07 15.18
CA PHE A 7 -14.46 0.31 15.06
C PHE A 7 -15.98 0.37 15.26
N ASP A 8 -16.41 0.90 16.40
CA ASP A 8 -17.83 1.04 16.75
C ASP A 8 -18.53 2.04 15.83
N ASN A 9 -17.80 3.10 15.42
CA ASN A 9 -18.28 4.14 14.50
C ASN A 9 -17.81 3.91 13.06
N ALA A 10 -17.43 2.70 12.71
CA ALA A 10 -16.98 2.20 11.41
C ALA A 10 -16.62 3.31 10.38
N PRO A 11 -15.36 3.78 10.34
CA PRO A 11 -14.90 4.75 9.35
C PRO A 11 -15.15 4.23 7.95
N SER A 12 -15.45 5.11 7.02
CA SER A 12 -15.80 4.75 5.65
C SER A 12 -14.99 5.53 4.64
N PHE A 13 -14.80 4.94 3.47
CA PHE A 13 -14.24 5.64 2.33
C PHE A 13 -15.29 6.59 1.74
N ILE A 14 -14.98 7.88 1.76
CA ILE A 14 -15.80 8.94 1.14
C ILE A 14 -15.40 9.10 -0.32
N SER A 15 -14.10 9.03 -0.59
CA SER A 15 -13.56 9.01 -1.95
C SER A 15 -12.17 8.39 -1.97
N SER A 16 -11.72 8.04 -3.16
CA SER A 16 -10.36 7.59 -3.41
C SER A 16 -9.85 8.10 -4.75
N ALA A 17 -8.53 8.16 -4.91
CA ALA A 17 -7.90 8.47 -6.18
C ALA A 17 -6.63 7.63 -6.37
N ALA A 18 -6.39 7.19 -7.60
CA ALA A 18 -5.18 6.53 -8.03
C ALA A 18 -4.49 7.35 -9.11
N VAL A 19 -3.21 7.64 -8.92
CA VAL A 19 -2.36 8.35 -9.88
C VAL A 19 -1.15 7.49 -10.17
N GLY A 20 -0.72 7.40 -11.43
CA GLY A 20 0.39 6.55 -11.83
C GLY A 20 1.29 7.21 -12.87
N GLY A 21 2.41 6.55 -13.15
CA GLY A 21 3.34 6.91 -14.19
C GLY A 21 3.05 6.25 -15.53
N TYR A 22 4.05 6.30 -16.40
CA TYR A 22 3.97 5.79 -17.77
C TYR A 22 3.73 4.28 -17.81
N GLU A 23 4.44 3.52 -16.98
CA GLU A 23 4.33 2.06 -17.00
C GLU A 23 3.04 1.56 -16.34
N GLU A 24 2.55 2.25 -15.32
CA GLU A 24 1.27 1.97 -14.68
C GLU A 24 0.11 2.17 -15.65
N ARG A 25 0.18 3.21 -16.51
CA ARG A 25 -0.81 3.42 -17.61
C ARG A 25 -0.87 2.24 -18.55
N ARG A 26 0.24 1.61 -18.85
CA ARG A 26 0.35 0.48 -19.80
C ARG A 26 0.00 -0.87 -19.19
N GLY A 27 -0.11 -0.91 -17.87
CA GLY A 27 -0.48 -2.11 -17.13
C GLY A 27 -1.96 -2.48 -17.26
N PRO A 28 -2.37 -3.66 -16.77
CA PRO A 28 -3.74 -4.15 -16.86
C PRO A 28 -4.78 -3.25 -16.19
N LEU A 29 -4.35 -2.43 -15.25
CA LEU A 29 -5.22 -1.50 -14.50
C LEU A 29 -5.13 -0.05 -14.99
N GLY A 30 -4.35 0.24 -16.04
CA GLY A 30 -4.05 1.61 -16.47
C GLY A 30 -5.28 2.48 -16.74
N ASP A 31 -6.31 1.93 -17.37
CA ASP A 31 -7.57 2.63 -17.66
C ASP A 31 -8.43 2.90 -16.41
N ARG A 32 -8.05 2.35 -15.26
CA ARG A 32 -8.74 2.54 -13.97
C ARG A 32 -8.09 3.62 -13.10
N PHE A 33 -6.90 4.10 -13.49
CA PHE A 33 -6.26 5.22 -12.81
C PHE A 33 -6.97 6.53 -13.16
N ASP A 34 -7.08 7.43 -12.20
CA ASP A 34 -7.67 8.75 -12.40
C ASP A 34 -6.80 9.68 -13.25
N PHE A 35 -5.50 9.49 -13.15
CA PHE A 35 -4.50 10.21 -13.94
C PHE A 35 -3.21 9.40 -14.04
N CYS A 36 -2.55 9.45 -15.19
CA CYS A 36 -1.20 8.93 -15.37
C CYS A 36 -0.35 9.93 -16.17
N ASP A 37 0.88 10.17 -15.72
CA ASP A 37 1.86 10.99 -16.42
C ASP A 37 2.61 10.17 -17.47
N ASP A 38 2.94 10.78 -18.62
CA ASP A 38 3.63 10.09 -19.72
C ASP A 38 5.16 10.07 -19.57
N THR A 39 5.71 10.80 -18.59
CA THR A 39 7.15 11.00 -18.45
C THR A 39 7.70 10.58 -17.10
N ASP A 40 6.84 10.11 -16.19
CA ASP A 40 7.10 9.87 -14.76
C ASP A 40 7.63 11.13 -14.02
N ARG A 41 7.70 12.28 -14.68
CA ARG A 41 8.21 13.54 -14.12
C ARG A 41 7.14 14.41 -13.49
N PHE A 42 5.89 14.24 -13.85
CA PHE A 42 4.80 15.10 -13.38
C PHE A 42 5.11 16.60 -13.52
N GLY A 43 5.88 16.96 -14.58
CA GLY A 43 6.33 18.33 -14.81
C GLY A 43 7.46 18.81 -13.90
N GLN A 44 8.06 17.95 -13.08
CA GLN A 44 9.08 18.31 -12.08
C GLN A 44 10.51 18.03 -12.55
N LYS A 45 11.49 18.67 -11.89
CA LYS A 45 12.92 18.58 -12.24
C LYS A 45 13.63 17.36 -11.64
N THR A 46 13.21 16.90 -10.47
CA THR A 46 13.81 15.75 -9.77
C THR A 46 12.76 14.69 -9.51
N TRP A 47 13.19 13.47 -9.25
CA TRP A 47 12.29 12.33 -9.02
C TRP A 47 11.51 12.46 -7.72
N GLU A 48 12.13 13.00 -6.67
CA GLU A 48 11.50 13.24 -5.38
C GLU A 48 10.40 14.31 -5.47
N LEU A 49 10.67 15.38 -6.24
CA LEU A 49 9.64 16.39 -6.53
C LEU A 49 8.52 15.81 -7.40
N ALA A 50 8.85 14.92 -8.34
CA ALA A 50 7.86 14.22 -9.15
C ALA A 50 6.95 13.34 -8.29
N GLU A 51 7.52 12.60 -7.35
CA GLU A 51 6.75 11.79 -6.39
C GLU A 51 5.84 12.67 -5.50
N GLY A 52 6.37 13.76 -4.96
CA GLY A 52 5.59 14.72 -4.19
C GLY A 52 4.43 15.34 -4.99
N GLU A 53 4.66 15.69 -6.25
CA GLU A 53 3.64 16.22 -7.16
C GLU A 53 2.57 15.16 -7.47
N MET A 54 2.95 13.91 -7.67
CA MET A 54 2.03 12.79 -7.85
C MET A 54 1.09 12.63 -6.64
N GLY A 55 1.64 12.69 -5.42
CA GLY A 55 0.86 12.69 -4.18
C GLY A 55 -0.09 13.89 -4.08
N ARG A 56 0.38 15.08 -4.49
CA ARG A 56 -0.44 16.30 -4.54
C ARG A 56 -1.62 16.16 -5.51
N ILE A 57 -1.37 15.58 -6.69
CA ILE A 57 -2.42 15.35 -7.70
C ILE A 57 -3.45 14.36 -7.16
N SER A 58 -3.02 13.24 -6.56
CA SER A 58 -3.94 12.23 -6.04
C SER A 58 -4.84 12.78 -4.92
N LEU A 59 -4.29 13.57 -4.00
CA LEU A 59 -5.09 14.20 -2.94
C LEU A 59 -6.10 15.21 -3.51
N ASN A 60 -5.69 16.04 -4.48
CA ASN A 60 -6.60 16.97 -5.14
C ASN A 60 -7.76 16.27 -5.83
N ILE A 61 -7.51 15.14 -6.52
CA ILE A 61 -8.56 14.36 -7.17
C ILE A 61 -9.51 13.75 -6.12
N ALA A 62 -8.96 13.19 -5.04
CA ALA A 62 -9.76 12.61 -3.97
C ALA A 62 -10.65 13.67 -3.29
N LEU A 63 -10.12 14.85 -2.97
CA LEU A 63 -10.88 16.00 -2.44
C LEU A 63 -12.00 16.41 -3.39
N LYS A 64 -11.70 16.55 -4.68
CA LYS A 64 -12.70 16.91 -5.71
C LYS A 64 -13.83 15.89 -5.79
N LYS A 65 -13.52 14.59 -5.77
CA LYS A 65 -14.52 13.51 -5.77
C LYS A 65 -15.39 13.55 -4.52
N ALA A 66 -14.81 13.89 -3.36
CA ALA A 66 -15.53 14.04 -2.10
C ALA A 66 -16.35 15.33 -2.02
N SER A 67 -16.16 16.28 -2.95
CA SER A 67 -16.70 17.66 -2.85
C SER A 67 -16.23 18.37 -1.56
N LEU A 68 -14.99 18.11 -1.15
CA LEU A 68 -14.33 18.69 0.02
C LEU A 68 -13.16 19.58 -0.40
N THR A 69 -12.77 20.45 0.53
CA THR A 69 -11.58 21.31 0.43
C THR A 69 -10.55 20.90 1.49
N PRO A 70 -9.30 21.35 1.41
CA PRO A 70 -8.32 21.10 2.46
C PRO A 70 -8.76 21.57 3.86
N LEU A 71 -9.60 22.60 3.94
CA LEU A 71 -10.11 23.15 5.21
C LEU A 71 -11.12 22.23 5.91
N ASP A 72 -11.68 21.27 5.19
CA ASP A 72 -12.63 20.30 5.75
C ASP A 72 -11.92 19.10 6.39
N LEU A 73 -10.59 18.99 6.23
CA LEU A 73 -9.82 17.88 6.74
C LEU A 73 -9.13 18.23 8.07
N ASP A 74 -9.38 17.42 9.09
CA ASP A 74 -8.77 17.55 10.41
C ASP A 74 -7.35 16.96 10.47
N ALA A 75 -7.04 15.97 9.59
CA ALA A 75 -5.76 15.29 9.56
C ALA A 75 -5.40 14.76 8.17
N LEU A 76 -4.10 14.74 7.88
CA LEU A 76 -3.49 14.12 6.71
C LEU A 76 -2.37 13.18 7.18
N LEU A 77 -2.54 11.88 6.93
CA LEU A 77 -1.53 10.88 7.20
C LEU A 77 -0.88 10.47 5.87
N ALA A 78 0.42 10.64 5.74
CA ALA A 78 1.06 10.31 4.48
C ALA A 78 2.47 9.73 4.67
N GLY A 79 2.92 9.01 3.67
CA GLY A 79 4.26 8.44 3.65
C GLY A 79 4.66 7.93 2.28
N ASP A 80 5.95 7.74 2.15
CA ASP A 80 6.64 7.28 0.96
C ASP A 80 7.83 6.36 1.36
N LEU A 81 8.66 6.00 0.39
CA LEU A 81 9.84 5.16 0.64
C LEU A 81 11.12 5.97 0.93
N GLU A 82 11.07 7.30 0.79
CA GLU A 82 12.25 8.14 0.90
C GLU A 82 12.55 8.51 2.36
N ASN A 83 13.82 8.75 2.64
CA ASN A 83 14.26 9.19 3.96
C ASN A 83 13.51 10.46 4.39
N GLN A 84 13.00 10.46 5.63
CA GLN A 84 12.22 11.55 6.22
C GLN A 84 10.88 11.84 5.52
N CYS A 85 10.38 10.91 4.69
CA CYS A 85 9.15 11.11 3.91
C CYS A 85 9.22 12.44 3.12
N VAL A 86 10.36 12.69 2.45
CA VAL A 86 10.64 13.98 1.81
C VAL A 86 9.69 14.25 0.66
N ALA A 87 9.26 13.22 -0.07
CA ALA A 87 8.31 13.38 -1.16
C ALA A 87 6.92 13.74 -0.62
N SER A 88 6.42 13.01 0.38
CA SER A 88 5.12 13.28 1.00
C SER A 88 5.07 14.64 1.66
N SER A 89 6.05 14.98 2.49
CA SER A 89 6.08 16.27 3.18
C SER A 89 6.23 17.44 2.21
N GLY A 90 7.12 17.31 1.22
CA GLY A 90 7.37 18.36 0.20
C GLY A 90 6.20 18.55 -0.76
N GLY A 91 5.51 17.49 -1.16
CA GLY A 91 4.36 17.56 -2.06
C GLY A 91 3.07 18.06 -1.40
N LEU A 92 2.90 17.78 -0.11
CA LEU A 92 1.62 17.97 0.57
C LEU A 92 1.56 19.20 1.49
N TYR A 93 2.69 19.85 1.80
CA TYR A 93 2.73 21.00 2.74
C TYR A 93 1.83 22.17 2.32
N THR A 94 1.62 22.35 1.01
CA THR A 94 0.81 23.47 0.49
C THR A 94 -0.69 23.36 0.80
N PHE A 95 -1.17 22.19 1.22
CA PHE A 95 -2.55 22.01 1.63
C PHE A 95 -2.84 22.63 3.00
N GLY A 96 -1.84 22.82 3.84
CA GLY A 96 -2.02 23.41 5.18
C GLY A 96 -2.80 22.54 6.16
N ILE A 97 -2.96 21.23 5.88
CA ILE A 97 -3.66 20.28 6.73
C ILE A 97 -2.73 19.79 7.84
N PRO A 98 -3.19 19.59 9.10
CA PRO A 98 -2.39 18.94 10.14
C PRO A 98 -1.85 17.58 9.66
N TYR A 99 -0.55 17.35 9.80
CA TYR A 99 0.17 16.28 9.10
C TYR A 99 0.82 15.28 10.05
N ILE A 100 0.67 13.99 9.74
CA ILE A 100 1.41 12.89 10.38
C ILE A 100 2.16 12.14 9.28
N GLY A 101 3.51 12.18 9.34
CA GLY A 101 4.37 11.41 8.45
C GLY A 101 4.52 9.97 8.94
N LEU A 102 4.40 9.01 8.04
CA LEU A 102 4.52 7.58 8.31
C LEU A 102 5.66 6.99 7.48
N TYR A 103 6.47 6.14 8.11
CA TYR A 103 7.63 5.53 7.46
C TYR A 103 7.73 4.04 7.81
N SER A 104 6.91 3.23 7.16
CA SER A 104 6.79 1.79 7.39
C SER A 104 7.01 0.97 6.11
N ALA A 105 7.94 1.41 5.27
CA ALA A 105 8.22 0.81 3.96
C ALA A 105 6.92 0.64 3.15
N CYS A 106 6.76 -0.47 2.43
CA CYS A 106 5.57 -0.72 1.61
C CYS A 106 4.28 -0.95 2.42
N SER A 107 4.36 -1.14 3.75
CA SER A 107 3.17 -1.31 4.61
C SER A 107 2.46 0.00 4.98
N THR A 108 3.02 1.15 4.61
CA THR A 108 2.55 2.49 4.99
C THR A 108 1.08 2.74 4.65
N CYS A 109 0.56 2.19 3.55
CA CYS A 109 -0.85 2.38 3.16
C CYS A 109 -1.82 1.80 4.20
N ALA A 110 -1.66 0.54 4.59
CA ALA A 110 -2.54 -0.08 5.60
C ALA A 110 -2.31 0.53 6.99
N GLU A 111 -1.08 0.93 7.31
CA GLU A 111 -0.78 1.65 8.56
C GLU A 111 -1.51 2.99 8.62
N ALA A 112 -1.47 3.78 7.55
CA ALA A 112 -2.17 5.07 7.47
C ALA A 112 -3.68 4.90 7.63
N LEU A 113 -4.27 3.92 6.93
CA LEU A 113 -5.70 3.61 7.02
C LEU A 113 -6.10 3.16 8.44
N LEU A 114 -5.29 2.32 9.09
CA LEU A 114 -5.52 1.87 10.47
C LEU A 114 -5.51 3.05 11.45
N LEU A 115 -4.48 3.88 11.39
CA LEU A 115 -4.34 5.03 12.30
C LEU A 115 -5.44 6.06 12.09
N LEU A 116 -5.72 6.44 10.85
CA LEU A 116 -6.78 7.40 10.56
C LEU A 116 -8.16 6.86 10.97
N SER A 117 -8.41 5.56 10.73
CA SER A 117 -9.65 4.91 11.18
C SER A 117 -9.81 4.97 12.71
N SER A 118 -8.73 4.76 13.45
CA SER A 118 -8.74 4.85 14.92
C SER A 118 -9.03 6.28 15.41
N LEU A 119 -8.50 7.30 14.71
CA LEU A 119 -8.76 8.70 15.02
C LEU A 119 -10.22 9.10 14.72
N ILE A 120 -10.81 8.56 13.64
CA ILE A 120 -12.21 8.82 13.29
C ILE A 120 -13.15 8.07 14.25
N ASP A 121 -12.84 6.83 14.60
CA ASP A 121 -13.65 6.04 15.54
C ASP A 121 -13.70 6.68 16.92
N SER A 122 -12.57 7.20 17.41
CA SER A 122 -12.50 7.97 18.66
C SER A 122 -13.16 9.35 18.59
N SER A 123 -13.65 9.76 17.40
CA SER A 123 -14.20 11.11 17.13
C SER A 123 -13.20 12.25 17.33
N SER A 124 -11.89 11.97 17.31
CA SER A 124 -10.83 12.98 17.32
C SER A 124 -10.65 13.65 15.94
N VAL A 125 -11.09 12.97 14.89
CA VAL A 125 -11.07 13.41 13.49
C VAL A 125 -12.44 13.14 12.89
N SER A 126 -13.03 14.11 12.18
CA SER A 126 -14.30 13.94 11.46
C SER A 126 -14.07 13.50 10.03
N PHE A 127 -13.20 14.23 9.32
CA PHE A 127 -12.69 13.87 8.00
C PHE A 127 -11.16 13.92 8.00
N GLY A 128 -10.55 12.92 7.42
CA GLY A 128 -9.11 12.91 7.22
C GLY A 128 -8.74 12.30 5.89
N ALA A 129 -7.50 12.52 5.48
CA ALA A 129 -6.95 11.91 4.29
C ALA A 129 -5.76 11.00 4.59
N THR A 130 -5.58 9.98 3.77
CA THR A 130 -4.30 9.28 3.68
C THR A 130 -3.76 9.40 2.27
N VAL A 131 -2.44 9.61 2.12
CA VAL A 131 -1.74 9.63 0.84
C VAL A 131 -0.50 8.77 0.95
N THR A 132 -0.36 7.80 0.06
CA THR A 132 0.79 6.92 0.04
C THR A 132 1.36 6.86 -1.37
N THR A 133 2.66 7.14 -1.52
CA THR A 133 3.33 7.25 -2.81
C THR A 133 4.58 6.39 -2.86
N SER A 134 4.97 6.00 -4.06
CA SER A 134 6.32 5.53 -4.38
C SER A 134 6.67 5.92 -5.80
N HIS A 135 7.95 6.17 -6.06
CA HIS A 135 8.45 6.50 -7.39
C HIS A 135 9.66 5.61 -7.72
N ASN A 136 9.61 4.90 -8.86
CA ASN A 136 10.66 3.95 -9.23
C ASN A 136 12.06 4.56 -9.13
N ALA A 137 12.32 5.65 -9.85
CA ALA A 137 13.66 6.23 -9.94
C ALA A 137 14.16 6.83 -8.61
N ALA A 138 13.27 7.39 -7.78
CA ALA A 138 13.62 7.89 -6.44
C ALA A 138 14.01 6.75 -5.50
N ALA A 139 13.17 5.70 -5.43
CA ALA A 139 13.43 4.52 -4.61
C ALA A 139 14.68 3.76 -5.06
N GLU A 140 14.86 3.53 -6.37
CA GLU A 140 16.06 2.86 -6.89
C GLU A 140 17.33 3.64 -6.51
N ARG A 141 17.32 4.98 -6.64
CA ARG A 141 18.45 5.81 -6.24
C ARG A 141 18.77 5.71 -4.75
N GLN A 142 17.75 5.63 -3.89
CA GLN A 142 17.96 5.54 -2.46
C GLN A 142 18.45 4.16 -2.00
N PHE A 143 17.89 3.09 -2.57
CA PHE A 143 18.12 1.73 -2.08
C PHE A 143 19.10 0.92 -2.91
N ARG A 144 19.34 1.26 -4.18
CA ARG A 144 20.13 0.49 -5.13
C ARG A 144 21.19 1.33 -5.85
N THR A 145 21.92 2.15 -5.13
CA THR A 145 23.05 2.89 -5.69
C THR A 145 24.28 1.99 -5.83
N PRO A 146 25.11 2.16 -6.89
CA PRO A 146 24.93 3.12 -7.99
C PRO A 146 23.95 2.60 -9.05
N VAL A 147 22.93 3.39 -9.35
CA VAL A 147 21.92 3.07 -10.39
C VAL A 147 22.52 2.98 -11.78
N GLU A 148 23.58 3.76 -12.02
CA GLU A 148 24.29 3.86 -13.29
C GLU A 148 25.03 2.57 -13.71
N TYR A 149 25.22 1.63 -12.81
CA TYR A 149 25.86 0.36 -13.15
C TYR A 149 25.02 -0.50 -14.10
N GLY A 150 23.73 -0.21 -14.23
CA GLY A 150 22.83 -0.90 -15.15
C GLY A 150 22.86 -2.42 -14.99
N GLY A 151 23.05 -2.91 -13.76
CA GLY A 151 23.15 -4.33 -13.46
C GLY A 151 21.86 -5.06 -13.84
N GLN A 152 22.01 -6.27 -14.38
CA GLN A 152 20.86 -7.13 -14.66
C GLN A 152 20.13 -7.43 -13.35
N ARG A 153 18.83 -7.19 -13.32
CA ARG A 153 17.97 -7.49 -12.17
C ARG A 153 17.79 -9.01 -12.04
N THR A 154 17.73 -9.50 -10.81
CA THR A 154 17.47 -10.92 -10.55
C THR A 154 16.03 -11.28 -10.91
N PRO A 155 15.71 -12.55 -11.26
CA PRO A 155 14.34 -12.98 -11.53
C PRO A 155 13.37 -12.78 -10.35
N THR A 156 13.89 -12.69 -9.12
CA THR A 156 13.12 -12.45 -7.88
C THR A 156 12.89 -10.98 -7.60
N ALA A 157 13.57 -10.07 -8.32
CA ALA A 157 13.43 -8.63 -8.12
C ALA A 157 12.05 -8.13 -8.56
N GLN A 158 11.56 -7.14 -7.85
CA GLN A 158 10.30 -6.46 -8.16
C GLN A 158 10.61 -5.06 -8.73
N TRP A 159 9.66 -4.49 -9.47
CA TRP A 159 9.72 -3.12 -9.97
C TRP A 159 8.95 -2.19 -9.03
N THR A 160 9.63 -1.21 -8.45
CA THR A 160 8.95 -0.20 -7.63
C THR A 160 7.95 0.59 -8.48
N ALA A 161 6.70 0.62 -8.07
CA ALA A 161 5.67 1.36 -8.79
C ALA A 161 5.89 2.88 -8.68
N THR A 162 5.69 3.58 -9.79
CA THR A 162 5.54 5.03 -9.82
C THR A 162 4.06 5.35 -9.67
N ALA A 163 3.56 5.26 -8.44
CA ALA A 163 2.13 5.33 -8.17
C ALA A 163 1.80 5.99 -6.84
N SER A 164 0.60 6.53 -6.75
CA SER A 164 0.02 7.13 -5.55
C SER A 164 -1.42 6.68 -5.38
N GLY A 165 -1.80 6.38 -4.13
CA GLY A 165 -3.19 6.26 -3.72
C GLY A 165 -3.53 7.29 -2.65
N ALA A 166 -4.64 8.00 -2.83
CA ALA A 166 -5.20 8.92 -1.85
C ALA A 166 -6.60 8.48 -1.44
N PHE A 167 -6.89 8.55 -0.15
CA PHE A 167 -8.20 8.16 0.40
C PHE A 167 -8.69 9.26 1.34
N ILE A 168 -9.95 9.67 1.16
CA ILE A 168 -10.66 10.50 2.14
C ILE A 168 -11.52 9.58 2.98
N LEU A 169 -11.29 9.58 4.28
CA LEU A 169 -12.09 8.83 5.25
C LEU A 169 -12.95 9.77 6.09
N GLY A 170 -14.13 9.28 6.44
CA GLY A 170 -15.09 9.95 7.31
C GLY A 170 -16.21 9.00 7.71
N LYS A 171 -17.37 9.51 8.12
CA LYS A 171 -18.57 8.72 8.41
C LYS A 171 -19.58 8.84 7.27
N GLY A 172 -20.32 7.76 6.97
CA GLY A 172 -21.47 7.80 6.05
C GLY A 172 -21.22 7.23 4.65
N GLY A 173 -20.00 6.82 4.31
CA GLY A 173 -19.71 6.09 3.07
C GLY A 173 -20.26 4.65 3.08
N ARG A 174 -20.44 4.08 1.89
CA ARG A 174 -20.94 2.71 1.72
C ARG A 174 -19.89 1.66 2.10
N VAL A 175 -18.65 1.87 1.66
CA VAL A 175 -17.54 0.96 1.95
C VAL A 175 -16.89 1.38 3.26
N LYS A 176 -16.85 0.48 4.23
CA LYS A 176 -16.44 0.75 5.62
C LYS A 176 -15.20 -0.04 6.01
N ILE A 177 -14.41 0.52 6.90
CA ILE A 177 -13.37 -0.22 7.62
C ILE A 177 -14.00 -0.71 8.93
N LYS A 178 -14.18 -2.02 9.05
CA LYS A 178 -14.87 -2.65 10.19
C LYS A 178 -13.96 -2.86 11.38
N ASP A 179 -12.75 -3.30 11.09
CA ASP A 179 -11.74 -3.57 12.09
C ASP A 179 -10.35 -3.55 11.46
N ALA A 180 -9.33 -3.56 12.31
CA ALA A 180 -7.94 -3.58 11.92
C ALA A 180 -7.09 -4.34 12.94
N MET A 181 -5.87 -4.74 12.54
CA MET A 181 -4.90 -5.34 13.44
C MET A 181 -3.50 -4.77 13.15
N ILE A 182 -2.81 -4.32 14.19
CA ILE A 182 -1.43 -3.86 14.09
C ILE A 182 -0.52 -5.02 13.70
N GLY A 183 0.33 -4.82 12.70
CA GLY A 183 1.33 -5.77 12.27
C GLY A 183 2.38 -6.04 13.35
N LYS A 184 2.97 -7.23 13.32
CA LYS A 184 4.12 -7.60 14.13
C LYS A 184 5.35 -7.65 13.24
N ILE A 185 6.48 -7.17 13.72
CA ILE A 185 7.76 -7.37 13.05
C ILE A 185 8.13 -8.85 13.12
N VAL A 186 8.38 -9.44 11.96
CA VAL A 186 8.73 -10.86 11.78
C VAL A 186 10.04 -10.97 11.02
N ASP A 187 10.93 -11.83 11.50
CA ASP A 187 12.17 -12.13 10.76
C ASP A 187 11.85 -12.87 9.46
N GLY A 188 12.22 -12.28 8.32
CA GLY A 188 12.04 -12.86 6.99
C GLY A 188 12.95 -14.07 6.71
N LEU A 189 13.95 -14.33 7.58
CA LEU A 189 14.95 -15.39 7.45
C LEU A 189 15.73 -15.36 6.13
N THR A 190 15.85 -14.18 5.55
CA THR A 190 16.63 -13.93 4.34
C THR A 190 17.40 -12.63 4.45
N LYS A 191 18.53 -12.57 3.74
CA LYS A 191 19.38 -11.36 3.61
C LYS A 191 19.39 -10.85 2.16
N ASP A 192 18.64 -11.50 1.29
CA ASP A 192 18.60 -11.17 -0.13
C ASP A 192 17.72 -9.95 -0.39
N ALA A 193 18.33 -8.78 -0.49
CA ALA A 193 17.68 -7.52 -0.81
C ALA A 193 17.01 -7.50 -2.20
N SER A 194 17.35 -8.45 -3.07
CA SER A 194 16.74 -8.61 -4.39
C SER A 194 15.47 -9.48 -4.35
N ASN A 195 15.10 -10.02 -3.18
CA ASN A 195 13.94 -10.89 -2.99
C ASN A 195 13.12 -10.44 -1.77
N MET A 196 12.60 -9.22 -1.83
CA MET A 196 11.81 -8.65 -0.73
C MET A 196 10.50 -9.42 -0.51
N GLY A 197 9.89 -9.95 -1.56
CA GLY A 197 8.66 -10.74 -1.46
C GLY A 197 8.79 -11.93 -0.52
N ALA A 198 9.89 -12.70 -0.63
CA ALA A 198 10.15 -13.82 0.27
C ALA A 198 10.30 -13.36 1.74
N ALA A 199 10.97 -12.22 1.98
CA ALA A 199 11.10 -11.66 3.32
C ALA A 199 9.75 -11.25 3.93
N MET A 200 8.88 -10.66 3.12
CA MET A 200 7.57 -10.16 3.55
C MET A 200 6.51 -11.26 3.73
N ALA A 201 6.60 -12.37 2.99
CA ALA A 201 5.61 -13.44 3.00
C ALA A 201 5.34 -14.00 4.40
N ARG A 202 6.40 -14.12 5.22
CA ARG A 202 6.27 -14.62 6.61
C ARG A 202 5.47 -13.66 7.51
N SER A 203 5.66 -12.35 7.36
CA SER A 203 4.89 -11.36 8.12
C SER A 203 3.44 -11.29 7.65
N ALA A 204 3.18 -11.46 6.37
CA ALA A 204 1.84 -11.57 5.81
C ALA A 204 1.12 -12.82 6.37
N PHE A 205 1.78 -13.98 6.35
CA PHE A 205 1.22 -15.21 6.93
C PHE A 205 0.95 -15.07 8.43
N ASP A 206 1.91 -14.54 9.21
CA ASP A 206 1.71 -14.30 10.65
C ASP A 206 0.50 -13.40 10.93
N SER A 207 0.23 -12.44 10.05
CA SER A 207 -0.92 -11.54 10.16
C SER A 207 -2.23 -12.24 9.80
N VAL A 208 -2.30 -12.97 8.70
CA VAL A 208 -3.49 -13.77 8.32
C VAL A 208 -3.82 -14.78 9.39
N TYR A 209 -2.83 -15.58 9.80
CA TYR A 209 -2.99 -16.62 10.82
C TYR A 209 -3.50 -16.04 12.15
N THR A 210 -2.89 -14.97 12.61
CA THR A 210 -3.28 -14.31 13.86
C THR A 210 -4.68 -13.71 13.76
N TYR A 211 -5.01 -13.04 12.65
CA TYR A 211 -6.31 -12.41 12.45
C TYR A 211 -7.44 -13.44 12.55
N PHE A 212 -7.37 -14.56 11.82
CA PHE A 212 -8.40 -15.59 11.86
C PHE A 212 -8.37 -16.43 13.15
N SER A 213 -7.21 -16.56 13.81
CA SER A 213 -7.16 -17.16 15.15
C SER A 213 -7.89 -16.32 16.20
N LEU A 214 -7.83 -14.98 16.09
CA LEU A 214 -8.54 -14.04 16.98
C LEU A 214 -9.98 -13.79 16.56
N ASN A 215 -10.35 -14.08 15.32
CA ASN A 215 -11.66 -13.87 14.73
C ASN A 215 -12.08 -15.08 13.87
N PRO A 216 -12.37 -16.25 14.48
CA PRO A 216 -12.70 -17.46 13.75
C PRO A 216 -13.93 -17.36 12.84
N GLU A 217 -14.87 -16.46 13.19
CA GLU A 217 -16.08 -16.16 12.40
C GLU A 217 -15.83 -15.03 11.38
N GLY A 218 -14.60 -14.56 11.27
CA GLY A 218 -14.23 -13.48 10.37
C GLY A 218 -14.48 -13.85 8.92
N LYS A 219 -15.04 -12.91 8.16
CA LYS A 219 -15.34 -13.10 6.73
C LYS A 219 -14.29 -12.38 5.90
N ALA A 220 -13.80 -13.06 4.88
CA ALA A 220 -13.00 -12.46 3.81
C ALA A 220 -13.34 -13.20 2.51
N ASP A 221 -13.90 -12.49 1.55
CA ASP A 221 -14.06 -13.00 0.19
C ASP A 221 -12.70 -13.04 -0.51
N LEU A 222 -11.89 -12.01 -0.23
CA LEU A 222 -10.52 -11.89 -0.71
C LEU A 222 -9.57 -11.54 0.44
N ILE A 223 -8.36 -12.09 0.36
CA ILE A 223 -7.19 -11.68 1.14
C ILE A 223 -6.27 -10.96 0.16
N VAL A 224 -6.10 -9.65 0.34
CA VAL A 224 -5.35 -8.81 -0.59
C VAL A 224 -4.06 -8.36 0.06
N THR A 225 -2.91 -8.72 -0.53
CA THR A 225 -1.60 -8.25 -0.11
C THR A 225 -1.09 -7.10 -0.98
N GLY A 226 -0.17 -6.30 -0.43
CA GLY A 226 0.27 -5.06 -1.06
C GLY A 226 1.23 -5.26 -2.23
N ASP A 227 2.30 -6.00 -2.00
CA ASP A 227 3.40 -6.07 -2.96
C ASP A 227 4.35 -7.26 -2.68
N LEU A 228 3.78 -8.40 -2.36
CA LEU A 228 4.56 -9.65 -2.23
C LEU A 228 5.20 -10.08 -3.56
N GLY A 229 4.57 -9.71 -4.67
CA GLY A 229 4.94 -10.20 -5.98
C GLY A 229 4.78 -11.71 -6.11
N GLU A 230 5.22 -12.30 -7.20
CA GLU A 230 5.01 -13.74 -7.46
C GLU A 230 5.67 -14.65 -6.43
N VAL A 231 6.92 -14.34 -6.08
CA VAL A 231 7.67 -15.20 -5.15
C VAL A 231 7.05 -15.18 -3.77
N GLY A 232 6.76 -13.99 -3.24
CA GLY A 232 6.15 -13.87 -1.93
C GLY A 232 4.71 -14.38 -1.89
N SER A 233 3.94 -14.18 -2.96
CA SER A 233 2.58 -14.71 -3.10
C SER A 233 2.56 -16.24 -3.07
N SER A 234 3.42 -16.89 -3.86
CA SER A 234 3.52 -18.37 -3.86
C SER A 234 3.85 -18.93 -2.48
N ILE A 235 4.79 -18.28 -1.76
CA ILE A 235 5.13 -18.70 -0.39
C ILE A 235 3.94 -18.52 0.56
N LEU A 236 3.23 -17.39 0.48
CA LEU A 236 2.06 -17.14 1.31
C LEU A 236 0.94 -18.14 1.02
N GLU A 237 0.67 -18.43 -0.25
CA GLU A 237 -0.36 -19.38 -0.67
C GLU A 237 -0.07 -20.80 -0.18
N GLU A 238 1.18 -21.28 -0.29
CA GLU A 238 1.59 -22.58 0.26
C GLU A 238 1.37 -22.64 1.78
N LEU A 239 1.67 -21.57 2.51
CA LEU A 239 1.44 -21.49 3.96
C LEU A 239 -0.05 -21.45 4.31
N ILE A 240 -0.85 -20.71 3.54
CA ILE A 240 -2.32 -20.69 3.72
C ILE A 240 -2.91 -22.06 3.43
N ASP A 241 -2.54 -22.70 2.33
CA ASP A 241 -3.06 -24.03 1.96
C ASP A 241 -2.78 -25.08 3.02
N LYS A 242 -1.62 -24.99 3.65
CA LYS A 242 -1.20 -25.92 4.70
C LYS A 242 -1.89 -25.67 6.06
N GLU A 243 -1.89 -24.43 6.51
CA GLU A 243 -2.27 -24.09 7.89
C GLU A 243 -3.70 -23.53 8.01
N LEU A 244 -4.26 -22.99 6.92
CA LEU A 244 -5.57 -22.35 6.85
C LEU A 244 -6.34 -22.77 5.59
N PRO A 245 -6.56 -24.07 5.34
CA PRO A 245 -7.09 -24.59 4.07
C PRO A 245 -8.48 -24.03 3.71
N SER A 246 -9.25 -23.53 4.67
CA SER A 246 -10.54 -22.86 4.41
C SER A 246 -10.41 -21.51 3.69
N LEU A 247 -9.21 -20.95 3.63
CA LEU A 247 -8.89 -19.69 2.96
C LEU A 247 -8.15 -19.89 1.64
N SER A 248 -7.86 -21.14 1.24
CA SER A 248 -7.19 -21.45 -0.03
C SER A 248 -7.89 -20.80 -1.22
N GLY A 249 -7.11 -20.28 -2.15
CA GLY A 249 -7.60 -19.65 -3.38
C GLY A 249 -8.25 -18.27 -3.20
N ARG A 250 -8.20 -17.67 -2.00
CA ARG A 250 -8.73 -16.31 -1.75
C ARG A 250 -7.66 -15.21 -1.81
N HIS A 251 -6.40 -15.57 -1.95
CA HIS A 251 -5.31 -14.62 -1.97
C HIS A 251 -5.15 -13.95 -3.34
N ILE A 252 -4.92 -12.65 -3.35
CA ILE A 252 -4.55 -11.83 -4.51
C ILE A 252 -3.52 -10.80 -4.04
N ASP A 253 -2.45 -10.61 -4.85
CA ASP A 253 -1.42 -9.62 -4.55
C ASP A 253 -1.49 -8.43 -5.51
N CYS A 254 -1.45 -7.20 -4.99
CA CYS A 254 -1.49 -5.97 -5.80
C CYS A 254 -0.28 -5.89 -6.74
N GLY A 255 0.89 -6.34 -6.29
CA GLY A 255 2.10 -6.35 -7.09
C GLY A 255 2.03 -7.29 -8.30
N CYS A 256 1.22 -8.34 -8.22
CA CYS A 256 0.97 -9.24 -9.35
C CYS A 256 -0.05 -8.69 -10.35
N LEU A 257 -0.86 -7.68 -9.97
CA LEU A 257 -1.91 -7.12 -10.82
C LEU A 257 -1.48 -5.89 -11.63
N LEU A 258 -0.45 -5.17 -11.17
CA LEU A 258 -0.17 -3.83 -11.67
C LEU A 258 0.47 -3.81 -13.06
N TYR A 259 1.31 -4.79 -13.38
CA TYR A 259 2.06 -4.84 -14.64
C TYR A 259 1.74 -6.06 -15.49
N ASP A 260 1.83 -5.86 -16.79
CA ASP A 260 1.79 -6.92 -17.78
C ASP A 260 3.24 -7.37 -18.07
N LYS A 261 3.59 -8.57 -17.63
CA LYS A 261 4.94 -9.13 -17.73
C LYS A 261 5.39 -9.39 -19.15
N GLU A 262 4.46 -9.62 -20.08
CA GLU A 262 4.77 -9.81 -21.50
C GLU A 262 5.22 -8.49 -22.15
N LYS A 263 4.75 -7.36 -21.60
CA LYS A 263 5.06 -6.03 -22.13
C LYS A 263 6.20 -5.33 -21.41
N LYS A 264 6.47 -5.71 -20.15
CA LYS A 264 7.52 -5.11 -19.34
C LYS A 264 8.21 -6.15 -18.49
N ASP A 265 9.53 -6.11 -18.51
CA ASP A 265 10.38 -6.93 -17.63
C ASP A 265 10.33 -6.41 -16.18
N THR A 266 9.29 -6.83 -15.46
CA THR A 266 9.10 -6.55 -14.03
C THR A 266 9.50 -7.73 -13.14
N HIS A 267 9.96 -8.83 -13.73
CA HIS A 267 10.31 -10.08 -13.06
C HIS A 267 9.20 -10.55 -12.11
N ALA A 268 9.40 -10.40 -10.78
CA ALA A 268 8.46 -10.87 -9.78
C ALA A 268 7.25 -9.93 -9.56
N GLY A 269 7.07 -8.90 -10.38
CA GLY A 269 5.92 -8.00 -10.30
C GLY A 269 6.23 -6.62 -9.73
N ALA A 270 5.22 -5.89 -9.26
CA ALA A 270 5.36 -4.57 -8.68
C ALA A 270 5.74 -4.62 -7.19
N SER A 271 6.30 -3.52 -6.70
CA SER A 271 6.65 -3.26 -5.31
C SER A 271 6.37 -1.79 -4.96
N GLY A 272 6.47 -1.45 -3.69
CA GLY A 272 6.37 -0.09 -3.19
C GLY A 272 5.01 0.24 -2.57
N CYS A 273 5.02 1.20 -1.63
CA CYS A 273 3.80 1.58 -0.91
C CYS A 273 2.75 2.24 -1.83
N GLY A 274 3.16 2.87 -2.93
CA GLY A 274 2.27 3.36 -3.97
C GLY A 274 1.57 2.24 -4.76
N CYS A 275 2.17 1.04 -4.85
CA CYS A 275 1.56 -0.12 -5.50
C CYS A 275 0.26 -0.51 -4.79
N SER A 276 0.34 -0.85 -3.50
CA SER A 276 -0.84 -1.27 -2.73
C SER A 276 -1.92 -0.19 -2.67
N ALA A 277 -1.50 1.08 -2.50
CA ALA A 277 -2.42 2.21 -2.40
C ALA A 277 -3.17 2.47 -3.72
N SER A 278 -2.46 2.49 -4.85
CA SER A 278 -3.08 2.74 -6.16
C SER A 278 -3.99 1.61 -6.60
N VAL A 279 -3.61 0.34 -6.35
CA VAL A 279 -4.44 -0.83 -6.69
C VAL A 279 -5.66 -0.92 -5.79
N LEU A 280 -5.55 -0.61 -4.49
CA LEU A 280 -6.72 -0.51 -3.60
C LEU A 280 -7.71 0.53 -4.13
N ALA A 281 -7.22 1.74 -4.50
CA ALA A 281 -8.06 2.84 -4.98
C ALA A 281 -8.69 2.57 -6.35
N SER A 282 -7.94 2.01 -7.29
CA SER A 282 -8.37 1.84 -8.69
C SER A 282 -9.11 0.54 -8.98
N HIS A 283 -8.90 -0.49 -8.13
CA HIS A 283 -9.44 -1.83 -8.39
C HIS A 283 -10.35 -2.33 -7.27
N PHE A 284 -9.85 -2.49 -6.06
CA PHE A 284 -10.58 -3.18 -5.00
C PHE A 284 -11.72 -2.37 -4.39
N LEU A 285 -11.55 -1.06 -4.16
CA LEU A 285 -12.65 -0.22 -3.67
C LEU A 285 -13.81 -0.16 -4.68
N PRO A 286 -13.57 0.05 -5.99
CA PRO A 286 -14.64 -0.06 -6.99
C PRO A 286 -15.34 -1.42 -7.02
N MET A 287 -14.64 -2.55 -6.81
CA MET A 287 -15.28 -3.87 -6.70
C MET A 287 -16.23 -3.95 -5.50
N LEU A 288 -15.81 -3.44 -4.34
CA LEU A 288 -16.67 -3.35 -3.15
C LEU A 288 -17.89 -2.45 -3.38
N GLU A 289 -17.69 -1.30 -4.02
CA GLU A 289 -18.77 -0.35 -4.36
C GLU A 289 -19.81 -0.97 -5.29
N ARG A 290 -19.37 -1.77 -6.28
CA ARG A 290 -20.29 -2.49 -7.18
C ARG A 290 -20.87 -3.76 -6.57
N GLY A 291 -20.39 -4.18 -5.40
CA GLY A 291 -20.85 -5.40 -4.72
C GLY A 291 -20.36 -6.71 -5.36
N GLU A 292 -19.29 -6.65 -6.14
CA GLU A 292 -18.62 -7.84 -6.74
C GLU A 292 -17.97 -8.70 -5.65
N VAL A 293 -17.47 -8.03 -4.61
CA VAL A 293 -17.01 -8.62 -3.35
C VAL A 293 -17.60 -7.82 -2.20
N LYS A 294 -17.72 -8.44 -1.03
CA LYS A 294 -18.31 -7.79 0.15
C LYS A 294 -17.31 -7.54 1.26
N ASN A 295 -16.34 -8.43 1.43
CA ASN A 295 -15.37 -8.40 2.51
C ASN A 295 -13.97 -8.64 1.97
N ILE A 296 -13.08 -7.68 2.17
CA ILE A 296 -11.66 -7.77 1.81
C ILE A 296 -10.83 -7.64 3.08
N LEU A 297 -9.94 -8.60 3.31
CA LEU A 297 -8.87 -8.47 4.28
C LEU A 297 -7.65 -7.89 3.55
N PHE A 298 -7.47 -6.57 3.64
CA PHE A 298 -6.39 -5.85 3.00
C PHE A 298 -5.17 -5.75 3.91
N MET A 299 -4.01 -6.11 3.38
CA MET A 299 -2.73 -6.12 4.11
C MET A 299 -1.63 -5.53 3.25
N SER A 300 -1.19 -4.32 3.51
CA SER A 300 0.06 -3.85 2.92
C SER A 300 1.25 -4.56 3.59
N THR A 301 2.23 -4.94 2.79
CA THR A 301 3.40 -5.69 3.24
C THR A 301 4.63 -4.79 3.18
N GLY A 302 5.50 -4.84 4.18
CA GLY A 302 6.69 -4.00 4.25
C GLY A 302 7.93 -4.80 4.58
N ALA A 303 9.01 -4.58 3.81
CA ALA A 303 10.35 -5.03 4.11
C ALA A 303 11.11 -3.91 4.82
N LEU A 304 11.38 -4.09 6.11
CA LEU A 304 12.05 -3.10 6.97
C LEU A 304 13.57 -3.26 6.80
N MET A 305 14.10 -2.65 5.77
CA MET A 305 15.52 -2.71 5.43
C MET A 305 16.06 -1.35 5.03
N SER A 306 17.36 -1.20 5.19
CA SER A 306 18.12 -0.05 4.71
C SER A 306 19.41 -0.52 4.05
N PRO A 307 20.07 0.29 3.19
CA PRO A 307 21.38 -0.07 2.65
C PRO A 307 22.40 -0.44 3.73
N SER A 308 22.38 0.25 4.87
CA SER A 308 23.29 -0.05 5.99
C SER A 308 23.00 -1.39 6.66
N SER A 309 21.75 -1.75 6.93
CA SER A 309 21.41 -3.05 7.53
C SER A 309 21.75 -4.21 6.60
N VAL A 310 21.53 -4.05 5.29
CA VAL A 310 21.92 -5.05 4.27
C VAL A 310 23.45 -5.23 4.24
N MET A 311 24.22 -4.13 4.23
CA MET A 311 25.70 -4.19 4.24
C MET A 311 26.25 -4.80 5.54
N GLN A 312 25.54 -4.69 6.65
CA GLN A 312 25.88 -5.34 7.92
C GLN A 312 25.52 -6.81 7.97
N GLY A 313 24.84 -7.33 6.93
CA GLY A 313 24.45 -8.72 6.83
C GLY A 313 23.31 -9.13 7.77
N GLU A 314 22.46 -8.17 8.15
CA GLU A 314 21.26 -8.42 8.93
C GLU A 314 20.17 -9.10 8.09
N ASN A 315 19.31 -9.89 8.73
CA ASN A 315 18.12 -10.40 8.08
C ASN A 315 17.15 -9.27 7.77
N ILE A 316 16.41 -9.41 6.68
CA ILE A 316 15.34 -8.49 6.33
C ILE A 316 14.12 -8.81 7.19
N LEU A 317 13.67 -7.82 7.96
CA LEU A 317 12.49 -7.92 8.80
C LEU A 317 11.25 -7.54 7.97
N GLY A 318 10.14 -8.23 8.19
CA GLY A 318 8.86 -7.93 7.55
C GLY A 318 7.80 -7.46 8.53
N ILE A 319 6.85 -6.68 8.04
CA ILE A 319 5.66 -6.25 8.78
C ILE A 319 4.45 -6.24 7.85
N SER A 320 3.26 -6.55 8.41
CA SER A 320 2.01 -6.53 7.63
C SER A 320 0.82 -6.17 8.53
N PRO A 321 0.45 -4.89 8.63
CA PRO A 321 -0.80 -4.47 9.26
C PRO A 321 -2.00 -4.92 8.43
N VAL A 322 -3.13 -5.11 9.10
CA VAL A 322 -4.37 -5.67 8.52
C VAL A 322 -5.50 -4.67 8.64
N ILE A 323 -6.27 -4.51 7.57
CA ILE A 323 -7.49 -3.72 7.50
C ILE A 323 -8.61 -4.60 6.92
N HIS A 324 -9.71 -4.74 7.65
CA HIS A 324 -10.92 -5.38 7.14
C HIS A 324 -11.85 -4.34 6.53
N ILE A 325 -12.03 -4.43 5.23
CA ILE A 325 -12.86 -3.51 4.44
C ILE A 325 -14.13 -4.24 4.01
N SER A 326 -15.29 -3.63 4.23
CA SER A 326 -16.57 -4.26 3.92
C SER A 326 -17.56 -3.26 3.30
N SER A 327 -18.37 -3.76 2.36
CA SER A 327 -19.52 -3.05 1.78
C SER A 327 -20.87 -3.47 2.40
N GLU A 328 -20.83 -4.23 3.51
CA GLU A 328 -22.02 -4.64 4.29
C GLU A 328 -22.34 -3.68 5.45
#